data_3e63e2dcc6721b91be71607af0849142
#
_entry.id   3e63e2dcc6721b91be71607af0849142
#
_cell.length_a   1.000
_cell.length_b   1.000
_cell.length_c   1.000
_cell.angle_alpha   90.00
_cell.angle_beta   90.00
_cell.angle_gamma   90.00
#
_symmetry.space_group_name_H-M   'P 1'
#
loop_
_entity.id
_entity.type
_entity.pdbx_description
1 polymer ?
#
loop_
_entity_poly.entity_id
_entity_poly.type
_entity_poly.pdbx_seq_one_letter_code
_entity_poly.pdbx_strand_id
1 'polypeptide(L)'
;LNELGHTYVTDGSTYFRIATFPRYGALSHLDVSGLKAGARVDVDDYGKDDPRDFVLWKARKPEEQSWETPLGAGRPGWHIECSAMSMKYLGPSFDIHTGGVDNIFPHHENEIAQSEAATGKPFVRYWLHAQHLQDAVGEKMSKRLKNFSTLRDLLEEGYQPRAIRFALMTGAHYRSPLAFSPELLRAADSALKRLDEFAVRLGPIPAPPLG
;
A
#
# COMPACT_ATOMS: atom_id res chain seq x y z
N LEU A 1 1.10 10.82 19.60
CA LEU A 1 0.89 9.46 20.09
C LEU A 1 1.54 9.26 21.46
N ASN A 2 2.77 9.72 21.65
CA ASN A 2 3.48 9.60 22.92
C ASN A 2 2.73 10.30 24.07
N GLU A 3 2.37 11.57 23.89
CA GLU A 3 1.63 12.37 24.87
C GLU A 3 0.23 11.81 25.19
N LEU A 4 -0.34 11.04 24.25
CA LEU A 4 -1.63 10.39 24.40
C LEU A 4 -1.56 8.98 25.02
N GLY A 5 -0.35 8.51 25.37
CA GLY A 5 -0.16 7.21 26.04
C GLY A 5 -0.26 5.98 25.14
N HIS A 6 -0.17 6.15 23.81
CA HIS A 6 -0.25 5.05 22.85
C HIS A 6 1.10 4.41 22.55
N THR A 7 2.20 4.87 23.17
CA THR A 7 3.54 4.41 22.86
C THR A 7 4.32 3.98 24.09
N TYR A 8 5.39 3.22 23.86
CA TYR A 8 6.43 2.94 24.83
C TYR A 8 7.77 2.81 24.13
N VAL A 9 8.85 2.85 24.90
CA VAL A 9 10.21 2.74 24.39
C VAL A 9 10.86 1.48 24.95
N THR A 10 11.47 0.69 24.07
CA THR A 10 12.36 -0.42 24.46
C THR A 10 13.53 -0.48 23.49
N ASP A 11 14.74 -0.76 24.00
CA ASP A 11 15.99 -0.81 23.23
C ASP A 11 16.21 0.41 22.32
N GLY A 12 15.80 1.61 22.79
CA GLY A 12 15.92 2.87 22.05
C GLY A 12 14.93 3.04 20.88
N SER A 13 14.08 2.06 20.62
CA SER A 13 13.00 2.14 19.62
C SER A 13 11.66 2.45 20.27
N THR A 14 10.83 3.23 19.56
CA THR A 14 9.48 3.58 20.01
C THR A 14 8.45 2.70 19.31
N TYR A 15 7.56 2.09 20.09
CA TYR A 15 6.52 1.19 19.63
C TYR A 15 5.14 1.74 19.88
N PHE A 16 4.19 1.40 19.01
CA PHE A 16 2.76 1.59 19.24
C PHE A 16 2.22 0.42 20.07
N ARG A 17 1.50 0.75 21.14
CA ARG A 17 0.86 -0.23 22.04
C ARG A 17 -0.54 -0.55 21.53
N ILE A 18 -0.69 -1.66 20.81
CA ILE A 18 -1.97 -2.07 20.17
C ILE A 18 -3.11 -2.17 21.20
N ALA A 19 -2.83 -2.60 22.42
CA ALA A 19 -3.83 -2.71 23.48
C ALA A 19 -4.53 -1.37 23.82
N THR A 20 -3.95 -0.23 23.44
CA THR A 20 -4.54 1.11 23.63
C THR A 20 -5.49 1.53 22.51
N PHE A 21 -5.65 0.71 21.45
CA PHE A 21 -6.54 0.96 20.34
C PHE A 21 -7.54 -0.20 20.15
N PRO A 22 -8.71 -0.17 20.82
CA PRO A 22 -9.64 -1.30 20.86
C PRO A 22 -10.23 -1.72 19.51
N ARG A 23 -10.17 -0.85 18.49
CA ARG A 23 -10.69 -1.12 17.15
C ARG A 23 -9.67 -1.79 16.22
N TYR A 24 -8.47 -2.12 16.73
CA TYR A 24 -7.44 -2.76 15.93
C TYR A 24 -7.93 -4.10 15.36
N GLY A 25 -7.73 -4.33 14.07
CA GLY A 25 -8.23 -5.50 13.35
C GLY A 25 -9.57 -5.29 12.63
N ALA A 26 -10.19 -4.10 12.75
CA ALA A 26 -11.49 -3.82 12.16
C ALA A 26 -11.49 -3.85 10.61
N LEU A 27 -10.43 -3.38 9.96
CA LEU A 27 -10.29 -3.40 8.50
C LEU A 27 -10.00 -4.80 7.98
N SER A 28 -9.11 -5.51 8.65
CA SER A 28 -8.65 -6.84 8.24
C SER A 28 -9.60 -7.97 8.63
N HIS A 29 -10.61 -7.69 9.47
CA HIS A 29 -11.50 -8.69 10.07
C HIS A 29 -10.77 -9.82 10.77
N LEU A 30 -9.59 -9.54 11.31
CA LEU A 30 -8.77 -10.53 12.02
C LEU A 30 -9.17 -10.58 13.48
N ASP A 31 -9.32 -11.80 13.99
CA ASP A 31 -9.31 -12.02 15.43
C ASP A 31 -7.88 -11.83 15.96
N VAL A 32 -7.63 -10.63 16.47
CA VAL A 32 -6.32 -10.24 17.01
C VAL A 32 -5.95 -11.03 18.27
N SER A 33 -6.91 -11.65 18.94
CA SER A 33 -6.67 -12.43 20.17
C SER A 33 -5.90 -13.73 19.92
N GLY A 34 -5.98 -14.25 18.68
CA GLY A 34 -5.31 -15.48 18.24
C GLY A 34 -3.99 -15.28 17.49
N LEU A 35 -3.55 -14.04 17.27
CA LEU A 35 -2.29 -13.78 16.54
C LEU A 35 -1.08 -14.20 17.36
N LYS A 36 -0.46 -15.31 16.94
CA LYS A 36 0.84 -15.74 17.48
C LYS A 36 1.96 -14.86 16.89
N ALA A 37 2.96 -14.56 17.72
CA ALA A 37 4.21 -13.94 17.28
C ALA A 37 4.78 -14.71 16.07
N GLY A 38 5.09 -14.01 14.99
CA GLY A 38 5.70 -14.60 13.79
C GLY A 38 4.80 -14.79 12.56
N ALA A 39 3.46 -14.63 12.68
CA ALA A 39 2.59 -14.69 11.53
C ALA A 39 2.54 -13.32 10.80
N ARG A 40 3.40 -13.11 9.80
CA ARG A 40 3.46 -11.91 8.91
C ARG A 40 3.71 -10.55 9.62
N VAL A 41 4.14 -10.55 10.86
CA VAL A 41 4.63 -9.36 11.54
C VAL A 41 6.12 -9.30 11.25
N ASP A 42 6.64 -8.16 10.82
CA ASP A 42 8.09 -7.94 10.78
C ASP A 42 8.66 -8.34 12.14
N VAL A 43 9.38 -9.44 12.16
CA VAL A 43 10.04 -9.93 13.38
C VAL A 43 11.26 -9.02 13.57
N ASP A 44 11.01 -7.81 14.01
CA ASP A 44 12.05 -7.05 14.66
C ASP A 44 12.33 -7.79 15.97
N ASP A 45 13.53 -8.27 16.11
CA ASP A 45 14.06 -9.11 17.20
C ASP A 45 14.28 -8.27 18.49
N TYR A 46 13.28 -7.47 18.88
CA TYR A 46 13.34 -6.55 20.01
C TYR A 46 12.39 -7.01 21.13
N GLY A 47 12.73 -6.71 22.36
CA GLY A 47 11.96 -7.04 23.55
C GLY A 47 10.64 -6.29 23.65
N LYS A 48 9.68 -6.60 22.76
CA LYS A 48 8.32 -6.04 22.74
C LYS A 48 7.54 -6.50 23.96
N ASP A 49 6.72 -5.60 24.53
CA ASP A 49 5.76 -5.95 25.60
C ASP A 49 4.69 -6.91 25.08
N ASP A 50 4.21 -6.69 23.85
CA ASP A 50 3.28 -7.55 23.11
C ASP A 50 3.85 -7.82 21.70
N PRO A 51 3.91 -9.08 21.24
CA PRO A 51 4.40 -9.42 19.91
C PRO A 51 3.63 -8.72 18.75
N ARG A 52 2.41 -8.27 19.02
CA ARG A 52 1.56 -7.56 18.05
C ARG A 52 1.91 -6.09 17.90
N ASP A 53 2.56 -5.50 18.90
CA ASP A 53 2.97 -4.09 18.87
C ASP A 53 3.93 -3.84 17.72
N PHE A 54 3.83 -2.69 17.09
CA PHE A 54 4.61 -2.36 15.92
C PHE A 54 5.44 -1.10 16.11
N VAL A 55 6.57 -1.06 15.43
CA VAL A 55 7.54 0.02 15.58
C VAL A 55 7.09 1.29 14.86
N LEU A 56 7.19 2.42 15.54
CA LEU A 56 6.97 3.77 14.99
C LEU A 56 8.29 4.45 14.65
N TRP A 57 9.29 4.32 15.53
CA TRP A 57 10.61 4.90 15.37
C TRP A 57 11.66 3.85 15.74
N LYS A 58 12.50 3.48 14.80
CA LYS A 58 13.55 2.48 14.99
C LYS A 58 14.83 3.16 15.47
N ALA A 59 15.44 2.66 16.54
CA ALA A 59 16.74 3.10 16.99
C ALA A 59 17.79 2.96 15.87
N ARG A 60 18.74 3.88 15.86
CA ARG A 60 19.86 3.87 14.89
C ARG A 60 20.63 2.57 14.96
N LYS A 61 20.90 1.97 13.79
CA LYS A 61 21.87 0.90 13.60
C LYS A 61 23.12 1.45 12.87
N PRO A 62 24.32 0.87 13.10
CA PRO A 62 25.49 1.19 12.29
C PRO A 62 25.18 1.03 10.81
N GLU A 63 25.69 1.95 9.99
CA GLU A 63 25.56 1.96 8.51
C GLU A 63 24.15 2.21 7.95
N GLU A 64 23.12 2.37 8.79
CA GLU A 64 21.78 2.79 8.36
C GLU A 64 21.64 4.32 8.37
N GLN A 65 20.90 4.86 7.39
CA GLN A 65 20.51 6.26 7.40
C GLN A 65 19.62 6.53 8.63
N SER A 66 19.93 7.63 9.34
CA SER A 66 19.20 8.00 10.55
C SER A 66 19.10 9.52 10.69
N TRP A 67 18.16 9.95 11.50
CA TRP A 67 17.90 11.36 11.83
C TRP A 67 17.93 11.54 13.34
N GLU A 68 18.44 12.69 13.76
CA GLU A 68 18.36 13.11 15.17
C GLU A 68 16.99 13.73 15.44
N THR A 69 16.28 13.22 16.41
CA THR A 69 14.95 13.68 16.80
C THR A 69 14.79 13.69 18.33
N PRO A 70 13.73 14.32 18.87
CA PRO A 70 13.42 14.21 20.30
C PRO A 70 13.20 12.77 20.79
N LEU A 71 12.94 11.82 19.87
CA LEU A 71 12.82 10.39 20.19
C LEU A 71 14.18 9.67 20.18
N GLY A 72 15.26 10.40 19.92
CA GLY A 72 16.61 9.87 19.76
C GLY A 72 17.01 9.70 18.29
N ALA A 73 18.28 9.30 18.09
CA ALA A 73 18.80 9.00 16.76
C ALA A 73 18.15 7.73 16.21
N GLY A 74 17.60 7.82 15.00
CA GLY A 74 16.87 6.69 14.43
C GLY A 74 16.21 6.98 13.09
N ARG A 75 15.28 6.12 12.70
CA ARG A 75 14.49 6.24 11.47
C ARG A 75 13.04 5.83 11.67
N PRO A 76 12.11 6.33 10.85
CA PRO A 76 10.72 5.94 10.96
C PRO A 76 10.52 4.44 10.67
N GLY A 77 9.50 3.85 11.27
CA GLY A 77 8.93 2.59 10.85
C GLY A 77 8.14 2.77 9.56
N TRP A 78 7.95 1.69 8.80
CA TRP A 78 7.26 1.76 7.51
C TRP A 78 5.85 2.36 7.58
N HIS A 79 5.08 2.01 8.60
CA HIS A 79 3.66 2.41 8.68
C HIS A 79 3.50 3.91 9.01
N ILE A 80 4.37 4.45 9.86
CA ILE A 80 4.27 5.87 10.26
C ILE A 80 4.63 6.82 9.11
N GLU A 81 5.45 6.40 8.16
CA GLU A 81 5.77 7.18 6.97
C GLU A 81 4.51 7.50 6.18
N CYS A 82 3.69 6.49 5.87
CA CYS A 82 2.46 6.66 5.11
C CYS A 82 1.42 7.48 5.87
N SER A 83 1.23 7.25 7.18
CA SER A 83 0.34 8.06 8.00
C SER A 83 0.75 9.53 8.02
N ALA A 84 2.03 9.81 8.24
CA ALA A 84 2.55 11.19 8.30
C ALA A 84 2.43 11.90 6.93
N MET A 85 2.79 11.23 5.84
CA MET A 85 2.69 11.79 4.48
C MET A 85 1.25 12.05 4.08
N SER A 86 0.35 11.10 4.30
CA SER A 86 -1.07 11.23 3.99
C SER A 86 -1.69 12.40 4.76
N MET A 87 -1.49 12.47 6.07
CA MET A 87 -2.03 13.56 6.88
C MET A 87 -1.45 14.93 6.50
N LYS A 88 -0.19 14.99 6.09
CA LYS A 88 0.44 16.24 5.66
C LYS A 88 -0.21 16.86 4.43
N TYR A 89 -0.58 16.03 3.45
CA TYR A 89 -1.06 16.51 2.16
C TYR A 89 -2.58 16.45 2.02
N LEU A 90 -3.24 15.51 2.69
CA LEU A 90 -4.68 15.25 2.56
C LEU A 90 -5.47 15.60 3.83
N GLY A 91 -4.78 15.92 4.91
CA GLY A 91 -5.41 16.19 6.22
C GLY A 91 -5.62 14.92 7.06
N PRO A 92 -6.20 15.09 8.26
CA PRO A 92 -6.36 14.00 9.23
C PRO A 92 -7.42 12.97 8.82
N SER A 93 -8.26 13.29 7.85
CA SER A 93 -9.28 12.42 7.23
C SER A 93 -9.33 12.68 5.75
N PHE A 94 -9.37 11.63 4.92
CA PHE A 94 -9.49 11.76 3.47
C PHE A 94 -10.34 10.63 2.88
N ASP A 95 -10.72 10.78 1.59
CA ASP A 95 -11.76 9.94 1.03
C ASP A 95 -11.28 8.54 0.65
N ILE A 96 -10.14 8.42 -0.05
CA ILE A 96 -9.74 7.15 -0.67
C ILE A 96 -8.27 6.83 -0.37
N HIS A 97 -8.02 5.62 0.14
CA HIS A 97 -6.69 5.02 0.28
C HIS A 97 -6.64 3.68 -0.44
N THR A 98 -5.55 3.42 -1.15
CA THR A 98 -5.43 2.23 -1.99
C THR A 98 -4.15 1.45 -1.68
N GLY A 99 -4.17 0.15 -1.96
CA GLY A 99 -2.98 -0.70 -1.85
C GLY A 99 -3.22 -2.10 -2.42
N GLY A 100 -2.22 -2.95 -2.31
CA GLY A 100 -2.38 -4.38 -2.54
C GLY A 100 -3.13 -5.05 -1.39
N VAL A 101 -3.73 -6.21 -1.63
CA VAL A 101 -4.41 -7.00 -0.58
C VAL A 101 -3.47 -7.41 0.56
N ASP A 102 -2.18 -7.49 0.30
CA ASP A 102 -1.15 -7.75 1.30
C ASP A 102 -0.91 -6.57 2.25
N ASN A 103 -1.31 -5.35 1.87
CA ASN A 103 -1.26 -4.18 2.73
C ASN A 103 -2.44 -4.06 3.70
N ILE A 104 -3.53 -4.81 3.52
CA ILE A 104 -4.66 -4.79 4.46
C ILE A 104 -4.13 -5.02 5.88
N PHE A 105 -3.31 -6.05 6.04
CA PHE A 105 -2.66 -6.39 7.30
C PHE A 105 -1.19 -6.76 7.06
N PRO A 106 -0.27 -6.21 7.86
CA PRO A 106 -0.53 -5.30 9.00
C PRO A 106 -0.54 -3.81 8.60
N HIS A 107 -0.15 -3.43 7.38
CA HIS A 107 0.23 -2.05 7.03
C HIS A 107 -0.91 -1.04 7.22
N HIS A 108 -2.04 -1.23 6.52
CA HIS A 108 -3.17 -0.31 6.60
C HIS A 108 -3.87 -0.35 7.96
N GLU A 109 -3.92 -1.51 8.61
CA GLU A 109 -4.43 -1.61 9.97
C GLU A 109 -3.59 -0.77 10.95
N ASN A 110 -2.26 -0.80 10.78
CA ASN A 110 -1.34 0.00 11.58
C ASN A 110 -1.46 1.49 11.27
N GLU A 111 -1.69 1.87 10.00
CA GLU A 111 -1.95 3.26 9.64
C GLU A 111 -3.24 3.80 10.29
N ILE A 112 -4.31 2.99 10.31
CA ILE A 112 -5.56 3.35 11.00
C ILE A 112 -5.27 3.58 12.49
N ALA A 113 -4.62 2.62 13.14
CA ALA A 113 -4.33 2.72 14.57
C ALA A 113 -3.52 3.98 14.91
N GLN A 114 -2.46 4.27 14.15
CA GLN A 114 -1.63 5.47 14.35
C GLN A 114 -2.42 6.77 14.16
N SER A 115 -3.13 6.85 13.03
CA SER A 115 -3.77 8.08 12.60
C SER A 115 -5.00 8.40 13.44
N GLU A 116 -5.85 7.41 13.72
CA GLU A 116 -7.06 7.58 14.52
C GLU A 116 -6.73 7.79 16.01
N ALA A 117 -5.72 7.09 16.54
CA ALA A 117 -5.26 7.34 17.90
C ALA A 117 -4.65 8.73 18.08
N ALA A 118 -3.95 9.25 17.06
CA ALA A 118 -3.36 10.59 17.11
C ALA A 118 -4.37 11.72 16.96
N THR A 119 -5.44 11.52 16.18
CA THR A 119 -6.33 12.61 15.76
C THR A 119 -7.73 12.53 16.38
N GLY A 120 -8.15 11.36 16.86
CA GLY A 120 -9.51 11.09 17.30
C GLY A 120 -10.54 11.10 16.16
N LYS A 121 -10.11 11.07 14.88
CA LYS A 121 -10.96 11.15 13.70
C LYS A 121 -10.80 9.89 12.85
N PRO A 122 -11.85 9.46 12.11
CA PRO A 122 -11.70 8.42 11.09
C PRO A 122 -10.62 8.81 10.07
N PHE A 123 -9.68 7.90 9.80
CA PHE A 123 -8.54 8.21 8.93
C PHE A 123 -8.94 8.20 7.45
N VAL A 124 -9.57 7.13 6.98
CA VAL A 124 -9.94 6.96 5.57
C VAL A 124 -11.40 6.53 5.45
N ARG A 125 -12.09 7.12 4.48
CA ARG A 125 -13.51 6.82 4.22
C ARG A 125 -13.71 5.53 3.41
N TYR A 126 -12.88 5.32 2.37
CA TYR A 126 -12.96 4.17 1.47
C TYR A 126 -11.59 3.54 1.25
N TRP A 127 -11.49 2.26 1.56
CA TRP A 127 -10.32 1.44 1.30
C TRP A 127 -10.52 0.60 0.04
N LEU A 128 -9.56 0.67 -0.89
CA LEU A 128 -9.58 -0.16 -2.09
C LEU A 128 -8.31 -1.00 -2.17
N HIS A 129 -8.48 -2.30 -2.22
CA HIS A 129 -7.36 -3.24 -2.27
C HIS A 129 -7.39 -4.04 -3.56
N ALA A 130 -6.32 -3.92 -4.34
CA ALA A 130 -6.14 -4.65 -5.58
C ALA A 130 -5.45 -5.99 -5.35
N GLN A 131 -5.88 -7.00 -6.09
CA GLN A 131 -5.21 -8.29 -6.13
C GLN A 131 -3.86 -8.21 -6.84
N HIS A 132 -3.03 -9.22 -6.59
CA HIS A 132 -1.70 -9.30 -7.19
C HIS A 132 -1.73 -9.58 -8.68
N LEU A 133 -0.70 -9.11 -9.36
CA LEU A 133 -0.36 -9.60 -10.69
C LEU A 133 0.16 -11.05 -10.56
N GLN A 134 -0.29 -11.90 -11.47
CA GLN A 134 0.17 -13.27 -11.63
C GLN A 134 0.83 -13.40 -13.00
N ASP A 135 1.75 -14.35 -13.13
CA ASP A 135 2.27 -14.76 -14.41
C ASP A 135 1.26 -15.61 -15.19
N ALA A 136 1.65 -16.08 -16.38
CA ALA A 136 0.78 -16.86 -17.25
C ALA A 136 0.38 -18.24 -16.67
N VAL A 137 1.08 -18.72 -15.64
CA VAL A 137 0.78 -20.00 -14.95
C VAL A 137 0.03 -19.79 -13.64
N GLY A 138 -0.31 -18.53 -13.30
CA GLY A 138 -1.07 -18.19 -12.09
C GLY A 138 -0.24 -18.01 -10.83
N GLU A 139 1.09 -17.95 -10.93
CA GLU A 139 1.96 -17.66 -9.80
C GLU A 139 2.09 -16.14 -9.56
N LYS A 140 2.14 -15.72 -8.29
CA LYS A 140 2.36 -14.31 -7.93
C LYS A 140 3.68 -13.83 -8.52
N MET A 141 3.64 -12.75 -9.32
CA MET A 141 4.84 -12.10 -9.84
C MET A 141 5.65 -11.48 -8.69
N SER A 142 6.92 -11.84 -8.59
CA SER A 142 7.79 -11.32 -7.53
C SER A 142 9.27 -11.30 -7.94
N LYS A 143 10.03 -10.37 -7.36
CA LYS A 143 11.49 -10.31 -7.55
C LYS A 143 12.19 -11.60 -7.15
N ARG A 144 11.73 -12.25 -6.07
CA ARG A 144 12.30 -13.50 -5.55
C ARG A 144 12.17 -14.65 -6.55
N LEU A 145 11.04 -14.75 -7.23
CA LEU A 145 10.77 -15.80 -8.23
C LEU A 145 11.34 -15.46 -9.61
N LYS A 146 11.80 -14.22 -9.83
CA LYS A 146 12.31 -13.72 -11.12
C LYS A 146 11.32 -13.93 -12.29
N ASN A 147 10.02 -13.94 -11.97
CA ASN A 147 8.93 -14.13 -12.92
C ASN A 147 8.14 -12.83 -13.18
N PHE A 148 8.79 -11.68 -13.08
CA PHE A 148 8.17 -10.37 -13.30
C PHE A 148 8.92 -9.61 -14.39
N SER A 149 8.19 -8.79 -15.13
CA SER A 149 8.76 -7.78 -16.04
C SER A 149 8.58 -6.40 -15.42
N THR A 150 9.61 -5.58 -15.51
CA THR A 150 9.48 -4.16 -15.16
C THR A 150 8.80 -3.39 -16.29
N LEU A 151 8.29 -2.21 -16.02
CA LEU A 151 7.78 -1.33 -17.07
C LEU A 151 8.87 -1.03 -18.11
N ARG A 152 10.12 -0.87 -17.69
CA ARG A 152 11.25 -0.62 -18.58
C ARG A 152 11.46 -1.79 -19.54
N ASP A 153 11.46 -3.02 -19.05
CA ASP A 153 11.62 -4.22 -19.89
C ASP A 153 10.54 -4.26 -20.98
N LEU A 154 9.29 -4.01 -20.62
CA LEU A 154 8.17 -4.00 -21.57
C LEU A 154 8.31 -2.89 -22.63
N LEU A 155 8.83 -1.72 -22.25
CA LEU A 155 9.09 -0.62 -23.20
C LEU A 155 10.24 -0.96 -24.13
N GLU A 156 11.29 -1.60 -23.64
CA GLU A 156 12.43 -2.09 -24.43
C GLU A 156 12.02 -3.20 -25.41
N GLU A 157 11.06 -4.06 -25.01
CA GLU A 157 10.42 -5.06 -25.89
C GLU A 157 9.49 -4.43 -26.94
N GLY A 158 9.24 -3.12 -26.89
CA GLY A 158 8.47 -2.38 -27.90
C GLY A 158 6.97 -2.24 -27.59
N TYR A 159 6.50 -2.68 -26.44
CA TYR A 159 5.09 -2.45 -26.06
C TYR A 159 4.79 -0.98 -25.84
N GLN A 160 3.63 -0.55 -26.34
CA GLN A 160 3.19 0.84 -26.19
C GLN A 160 2.75 1.15 -24.75
N PRO A 161 3.20 2.26 -24.14
CA PRO A 161 2.84 2.63 -22.76
C PRO A 161 1.33 2.67 -22.53
N ARG A 162 0.57 3.13 -23.53
CA ARG A 162 -0.88 3.22 -23.50
C ARG A 162 -1.54 1.81 -23.47
N ALA A 163 -0.97 0.85 -24.21
CA ALA A 163 -1.44 -0.53 -24.19
C ALA A 163 -1.17 -1.22 -22.85
N ILE A 164 0.01 -1.01 -22.27
CA ILE A 164 0.36 -1.51 -20.93
C ILE A 164 -0.62 -0.96 -19.89
N ARG A 165 -0.85 0.36 -19.88
CA ARG A 165 -1.80 0.98 -18.97
C ARG A 165 -3.21 0.44 -19.15
N PHE A 166 -3.68 0.30 -20.38
CA PHE A 166 -5.02 -0.22 -20.68
C PHE A 166 -5.18 -1.67 -20.22
N ALA A 167 -4.19 -2.52 -20.47
CA ALA A 167 -4.16 -3.90 -20.00
C ALA A 167 -4.29 -4.01 -18.49
N LEU A 168 -3.51 -3.23 -17.75
CA LEU A 168 -3.54 -3.23 -16.27
C LEU A 168 -4.89 -2.72 -15.71
N MET A 169 -5.54 -1.77 -16.40
CA MET A 169 -6.82 -1.20 -15.95
C MET A 169 -8.03 -2.05 -16.28
N THR A 170 -7.98 -2.81 -17.38
CA THR A 170 -9.17 -3.49 -17.92
C THR A 170 -9.04 -5.00 -18.01
N GLY A 171 -7.85 -5.56 -17.78
CA GLY A 171 -7.58 -6.98 -17.94
C GLY A 171 -8.29 -7.87 -16.91
N ALA A 172 -8.56 -7.34 -15.72
CA ALA A 172 -9.40 -8.00 -14.71
C ALA A 172 -10.04 -6.95 -13.79
N HIS A 173 -11.08 -7.35 -13.07
CA HIS A 173 -11.58 -6.53 -11.97
C HIS A 173 -10.52 -6.45 -10.87
N TYR A 174 -10.32 -5.28 -10.26
CA TYR A 174 -9.23 -5.05 -9.29
C TYR A 174 -9.23 -6.03 -8.09
N ARG A 175 -10.39 -6.61 -7.74
CA ARG A 175 -10.52 -7.64 -6.69
C ARG A 175 -10.18 -9.05 -7.15
N SER A 176 -9.85 -9.22 -8.43
CA SER A 176 -9.43 -10.50 -9.00
C SER A 176 -7.97 -10.46 -9.40
N PRO A 177 -7.22 -11.54 -9.23
CA PRO A 177 -5.86 -11.62 -9.75
C PRO A 177 -5.83 -11.35 -11.26
N LEU A 178 -4.84 -10.61 -11.72
CA LEU A 178 -4.63 -10.34 -13.14
C LEU A 178 -3.48 -11.21 -13.65
N ALA A 179 -3.79 -12.17 -14.51
CA ALA A 179 -2.77 -12.93 -15.26
C ALA A 179 -2.15 -12.00 -16.32
N PHE A 180 -0.91 -11.60 -16.08
CA PHE A 180 -0.18 -10.71 -16.97
C PHE A 180 0.57 -11.53 -18.02
N SER A 181 0.31 -11.25 -19.29
CA SER A 181 0.93 -11.98 -20.39
C SER A 181 1.11 -11.11 -21.62
N PRO A 182 2.00 -11.51 -22.56
CA PRO A 182 2.13 -10.85 -23.85
C PRO A 182 0.82 -10.82 -24.65
N GLU A 183 -0.03 -11.86 -24.52
CA GLU A 183 -1.34 -11.94 -25.18
C GLU A 183 -2.28 -10.83 -24.67
N LEU A 184 -2.29 -10.59 -23.36
CA LEU A 184 -3.06 -9.51 -22.75
C LEU A 184 -2.63 -8.15 -23.32
N LEU A 185 -1.33 -7.91 -23.46
CA LEU A 185 -0.80 -6.66 -24.03
C LEU A 185 -1.18 -6.49 -25.50
N ARG A 186 -1.10 -7.55 -26.30
CA ARG A 186 -1.52 -7.52 -27.71
C ARG A 186 -3.04 -7.28 -27.85
N ALA A 187 -3.84 -7.90 -27.01
CA ALA A 187 -5.28 -7.67 -26.98
C ALA A 187 -5.62 -6.23 -26.61
N ALA A 188 -4.92 -5.67 -25.63
CA ALA A 188 -5.05 -4.27 -25.21
C ALA A 188 -4.71 -3.30 -26.36
N ASP A 189 -3.60 -3.50 -27.08
CA ASP A 189 -3.21 -2.70 -28.22
C ASP A 189 -4.27 -2.75 -29.34
N SER A 190 -4.78 -3.94 -29.65
CA SER A 190 -5.84 -4.12 -30.65
C SER A 190 -7.16 -3.44 -30.22
N ALA A 191 -7.51 -3.46 -28.94
CA ALA A 191 -8.69 -2.77 -28.43
C ALA A 191 -8.52 -1.24 -28.54
N LEU A 192 -7.36 -0.72 -28.21
CA LEU A 192 -7.06 0.71 -28.33
C LEU A 192 -7.12 1.20 -29.77
N LYS A 193 -6.59 0.44 -30.73
CA LYS A 193 -6.71 0.74 -32.16
C LYS A 193 -8.17 0.89 -32.60
N ARG A 194 -9.05 -0.03 -32.18
CA ARG A 194 -10.49 0.07 -32.48
C ARG A 194 -11.14 1.30 -31.83
N LEU A 195 -10.74 1.66 -30.61
CA LEU A 195 -11.25 2.86 -29.94
C LEU A 195 -10.77 4.13 -30.66
N ASP A 196 -9.51 4.16 -31.11
CA ASP A 196 -8.97 5.29 -31.86
C ASP A 196 -9.66 5.46 -33.23
N GLU A 197 -9.89 4.35 -33.94
CA GLU A 197 -10.66 4.37 -35.20
C GLU A 197 -12.08 4.86 -34.97
N PHE A 198 -12.73 4.44 -33.90
CA PHE A 198 -14.05 4.91 -33.54
C PHE A 198 -14.07 6.40 -33.21
N ALA A 199 -13.10 6.89 -32.43
CA ALA A 199 -12.94 8.31 -32.12
C ALA A 199 -12.74 9.17 -33.38
N VAL A 200 -11.96 8.69 -34.34
CA VAL A 200 -11.76 9.37 -35.65
C VAL A 200 -13.08 9.45 -36.43
N ARG A 201 -13.89 8.39 -36.43
CA ARG A 201 -15.20 8.37 -37.11
C ARG A 201 -16.21 9.31 -36.47
N LEU A 202 -16.16 9.51 -35.14
CA LEU A 202 -17.03 10.45 -34.44
C LEU A 202 -16.71 11.92 -34.77
N GLY A 203 -15.49 12.19 -35.20
CA GLY A 203 -15.01 13.56 -35.42
C GLY A 203 -14.84 14.36 -34.13
N PRO A 204 -14.55 15.66 -34.23
CA PRO A 204 -14.37 16.51 -33.06
C PRO A 204 -15.69 16.64 -32.27
N ILE A 205 -15.64 16.34 -30.97
CA ILE A 205 -16.77 16.57 -30.07
C ILE A 205 -16.87 18.09 -29.84
N PRO A 206 -18.03 18.72 -30.11
CA PRO A 206 -18.21 20.13 -29.79
C PRO A 206 -17.96 20.36 -28.30
N ALA A 207 -17.20 21.41 -27.98
CA ALA A 207 -17.04 21.80 -26.58
C ALA A 207 -18.44 22.08 -25.97
N PRO A 208 -18.73 21.61 -24.76
CA PRO A 208 -19.99 21.97 -24.10
C PRO A 208 -20.04 23.49 -23.95
N PRO A 209 -21.19 24.14 -24.10
CA PRO A 209 -21.32 25.55 -23.86
C PRO A 209 -20.83 25.87 -22.44
N LEU A 210 -19.93 26.84 -22.33
CA LEU A 210 -19.50 27.38 -21.05
C LEU A 210 -20.75 27.98 -20.39
N GLY A 211 -21.27 27.32 -19.35
CA GLY A 211 -22.35 27.83 -18.51
C GLY A 211 -21.86 28.90 -17.54
#